data_6bcb4074a84f18314b3914eb02db1dc8
#
_entry.id   6bcb4074a84f18314b3914eb02db1dc8
#
_cell.length_a   1.000
_cell.length_b   1.000
_cell.length_c   1.000
_cell.angle_alpha   90.00
_cell.angle_beta   90.00
_cell.angle_gamma   90.00
#
_symmetry.space_group_name_H-M   'P 1'
#
loop_
_entity.id
_entity.type
_entity.pdbx_description
1 polymer ?
#
loop_
_entity_poly.entity_id
_entity_poly.type
_entity_poly.pdbx_seq_one_letter_code
_entity_poly.pdbx_strand_id
1 'polypeptide(L)'
;LCDYLGCEKVIWLRDGIDPDETNGHIDDVACFVAPGEVACIWTENPENPFYQAAQDAFRTLSQATDAKGRRLTVHKLCLTKKPCYLEGAETIDAVEGTAPRENGEVSIASYMNFLIVNGAVIAPQYGDENDQLAIQQLQQMFPDRQIVGVQTREVAFGGGNIHCITQQQPKA
;
A
#
# COMPACT_ATOMS: atom_id res chain seq x y z
N LEU A 1 -1.29 20.16 5.84
CA LEU A 1 -2.26 19.15 5.34
C LEU A 1 -3.70 19.63 5.55
N CYS A 2 -4.12 19.96 6.77
CA CYS A 2 -5.51 20.35 7.02
C CYS A 2 -5.96 21.52 6.14
N ASP A 3 -5.16 22.57 6.02
CA ASP A 3 -5.52 23.80 5.28
C ASP A 3 -5.70 23.56 3.76
N TYR A 4 -4.89 22.67 3.17
CA TYR A 4 -4.89 22.45 1.73
C TYR A 4 -5.74 21.24 1.28
N LEU A 5 -5.91 20.24 2.15
CA LEU A 5 -6.67 19.03 1.84
C LEU A 5 -8.06 19.02 2.46
N GLY A 6 -8.42 20.06 3.20
CA GLY A 6 -9.73 20.15 3.87
C GLY A 6 -9.93 19.10 4.96
N CYS A 7 -8.85 18.53 5.51
CA CYS A 7 -8.90 17.53 6.55
C CYS A 7 -9.01 18.20 7.92
N GLU A 8 -9.89 17.71 8.78
CA GLU A 8 -10.03 18.19 10.16
C GLU A 8 -9.08 17.46 11.13
N LYS A 9 -8.51 16.33 10.71
CA LYS A 9 -7.61 15.51 11.53
C LYS A 9 -6.60 14.78 10.66
N VAL A 10 -5.35 14.71 11.17
CA VAL A 10 -4.28 13.88 10.61
C VAL A 10 -3.90 12.79 11.62
N ILE A 11 -3.80 11.56 11.16
CA ILE A 11 -3.30 10.42 11.94
C ILE A 11 -1.91 10.13 11.45
N TRP A 12 -0.90 10.27 12.30
CA TRP A 12 0.49 10.00 11.95
C TRP A 12 0.83 8.54 12.26
N LEU A 13 1.33 7.82 11.28
CA LEU A 13 2.00 6.54 11.47
C LEU A 13 3.49 6.78 11.73
N ARG A 14 4.12 5.88 12.45
CA ARG A 14 5.51 6.03 12.86
C ARG A 14 6.48 5.81 11.72
N ASP A 15 6.30 4.69 11.01
CA ASP A 15 7.21 4.23 9.98
C ASP A 15 6.44 3.79 8.73
N GLY A 16 7.07 3.90 7.57
CA GLY A 16 6.62 3.32 6.31
C GLY A 16 7.33 2.00 6.00
N ILE A 17 7.19 1.54 4.77
CA ILE A 17 7.81 0.29 4.29
C ILE A 17 8.87 0.51 3.21
N ASP A 18 9.17 1.77 2.90
CA ASP A 18 10.25 2.13 2.00
C ASP A 18 11.39 2.78 2.80
N PRO A 19 12.55 2.12 2.88
CA PRO A 19 13.66 2.67 3.65
C PRO A 19 14.33 3.88 3.00
N ASP A 20 14.30 4.04 1.67
CA ASP A 20 15.27 4.90 1.03
C ASP A 20 14.72 5.98 0.06
N GLU A 21 13.65 5.76 -0.71
CA GLU A 21 13.23 6.69 -1.76
C GLU A 21 11.99 7.51 -1.45
N THR A 22 10.92 6.88 -1.00
CA THR A 22 9.64 7.55 -0.78
C THR A 22 9.47 8.05 0.65
N ASN A 23 10.45 7.83 1.52
CA ASN A 23 10.36 8.12 2.96
C ASN A 23 9.11 7.49 3.61
N GLY A 24 8.68 6.34 3.10
CA GLY A 24 7.55 5.59 3.63
C GLY A 24 6.20 6.18 3.27
N HIS A 25 5.89 6.31 1.99
CA HIS A 25 4.60 6.79 1.52
C HIS A 25 3.44 5.98 2.07
N ILE A 26 2.37 6.70 2.46
CA ILE A 26 1.21 6.12 3.15
C ILE A 26 0.42 5.13 2.27
N ASP A 27 0.41 5.31 0.96
CA ASP A 27 -0.32 4.46 0.01
C ASP A 27 0.21 3.04 -0.11
N ASP A 28 1.41 2.79 0.42
CA ASP A 28 1.96 1.44 0.58
C ASP A 28 1.65 0.82 1.95
N VAL A 29 1.11 1.59 2.90
CA VAL A 29 0.91 1.18 4.30
C VAL A 29 -0.55 1.12 4.69
N ALA A 30 -1.34 2.15 4.38
CA ALA A 30 -2.74 2.23 4.77
C ALA A 30 -3.59 3.10 3.84
N CYS A 31 -4.87 2.76 3.73
CA CYS A 31 -5.85 3.50 2.94
C CYS A 31 -7.23 3.43 3.59
N PHE A 32 -7.98 4.54 3.60
CA PHE A 32 -9.38 4.50 3.96
C PHE A 32 -10.20 3.77 2.89
N VAL A 33 -10.99 2.78 3.32
CA VAL A 33 -11.82 1.97 2.42
C VAL A 33 -13.30 2.34 2.51
N ALA A 34 -13.72 2.89 3.66
CA ALA A 34 -15.05 3.44 3.88
C ALA A 34 -15.00 4.48 5.04
N PRO A 35 -16.06 5.25 5.27
CA PRO A 35 -16.13 6.18 6.39
C PRO A 35 -15.98 5.48 7.76
N GLY A 36 -14.86 5.70 8.43
CA GLY A 36 -14.51 5.06 9.71
C GLY A 36 -13.85 3.69 9.57
N GLU A 37 -13.54 3.28 8.34
CA GLU A 37 -12.87 2.01 8.05
C GLU A 37 -11.58 2.25 7.29
N VAL A 38 -10.51 1.59 7.72
CA VAL A 38 -9.17 1.72 7.15
C VAL A 38 -8.55 0.34 6.94
N ALA A 39 -7.98 0.10 5.77
CA ALA A 39 -7.11 -1.04 5.55
C ALA A 39 -5.67 -0.68 5.92
N CYS A 40 -4.92 -1.62 6.45
CA CYS A 40 -3.47 -1.49 6.58
C CYS A 40 -2.78 -2.82 6.28
N ILE A 41 -1.52 -2.71 5.89
CA ILE A 41 -0.66 -3.89 5.65
C ILE A 41 -0.60 -4.76 6.90
N TRP A 42 -0.50 -6.08 6.67
CA TRP A 42 -0.39 -7.04 7.74
C TRP A 42 0.46 -8.25 7.37
N THR A 43 1.31 -8.64 8.29
CA THR A 43 2.00 -9.93 8.27
C THR A 43 2.15 -10.47 9.68
N GLU A 44 2.11 -11.78 9.84
CA GLU A 44 2.40 -12.47 11.09
C GLU A 44 3.82 -13.05 11.12
N ASN A 45 4.54 -12.93 10.00
CA ASN A 45 5.90 -13.42 9.89
C ASN A 45 6.90 -12.38 10.43
N PRO A 46 7.55 -12.62 11.58
CA PRO A 46 8.50 -11.68 12.17
C PRO A 46 9.80 -11.53 11.35
N GLU A 47 10.07 -12.46 10.43
CA GLU A 47 11.22 -12.37 9.52
C GLU A 47 10.93 -11.49 8.28
N ASN A 48 9.68 -11.09 8.07
CA ASN A 48 9.33 -10.15 7.01
C ASN A 48 9.93 -8.78 7.33
N PRO A 49 10.66 -8.13 6.42
CA PRO A 49 11.32 -6.84 6.66
C PRO A 49 10.32 -5.74 7.08
N PHE A 50 9.06 -5.87 6.69
CA PHE A 50 8.01 -4.90 6.99
C PHE A 50 7.16 -5.27 8.22
N TYR A 51 7.52 -6.33 8.95
CA TYR A 51 6.74 -6.81 10.10
C TYR A 51 6.53 -5.71 11.14
N GLN A 52 7.58 -5.02 11.55
CA GLN A 52 7.51 -4.01 12.59
C GLN A 52 6.61 -2.83 12.16
N ALA A 53 6.77 -2.35 10.93
CA ALA A 53 5.96 -1.27 10.38
C ALA A 53 4.47 -1.66 10.32
N ALA A 54 4.16 -2.88 9.88
CA ALA A 54 2.79 -3.40 9.84
C ALA A 54 2.15 -3.48 11.23
N GLN A 55 2.87 -3.99 12.24
CA GLN A 55 2.38 -4.09 13.62
C GLN A 55 2.14 -2.71 14.23
N ASP A 56 3.05 -1.76 14.02
CA ASP A 56 2.95 -0.40 14.56
C ASP A 56 1.82 0.38 13.87
N ALA A 57 1.66 0.25 12.55
CA ALA A 57 0.54 0.85 11.81
C ALA A 57 -0.80 0.32 12.32
N PHE A 58 -0.97 -1.00 12.42
CA PHE A 58 -2.19 -1.61 12.94
C PHE A 58 -2.51 -1.15 14.36
N ARG A 59 -1.53 -1.12 15.25
CA ARG A 59 -1.69 -0.66 16.64
C ARG A 59 -2.13 0.81 16.69
N THR A 60 -1.47 1.68 15.95
CA THR A 60 -1.78 3.10 15.89
C THR A 60 -3.18 3.35 15.37
N LEU A 61 -3.56 2.72 14.25
CA LEU A 61 -4.87 2.86 13.64
C LEU A 61 -5.99 2.30 14.52
N SER A 62 -5.76 1.16 15.19
CA SER A 62 -6.75 0.55 16.11
C SER A 62 -7.04 1.42 17.33
N GLN A 63 -6.13 2.29 17.73
CA GLN A 63 -6.30 3.23 18.84
C GLN A 63 -6.81 4.59 18.38
N ALA A 64 -6.75 4.88 17.10
CA ALA A 64 -7.14 6.16 16.52
C ALA A 64 -8.67 6.32 16.41
N THR A 65 -9.07 7.57 16.26
CA THR A 65 -10.43 7.94 15.84
C THR A 65 -10.36 8.81 14.61
N ASP A 66 -11.40 8.78 13.80
CA ASP A 66 -11.56 9.74 12.70
C ASP A 66 -11.87 11.17 13.21
N ALA A 67 -12.06 12.12 12.29
CA ALA A 67 -12.39 13.51 12.63
C ALA A 67 -13.74 13.65 13.36
N LYS A 68 -14.65 12.69 13.20
CA LYS A 68 -15.95 12.66 13.89
C LYS A 68 -15.90 11.95 15.25
N GLY A 69 -14.72 11.55 15.70
CA GLY A 69 -14.52 10.85 16.98
C GLY A 69 -14.87 9.37 16.94
N ARG A 70 -15.20 8.78 15.77
CA ARG A 70 -15.48 7.35 15.64
C ARG A 70 -14.16 6.56 15.71
N ARG A 71 -14.13 5.48 16.49
CA ARG A 71 -13.01 4.53 16.40
C ARG A 71 -12.96 3.90 15.03
N LEU A 72 -11.74 3.73 14.53
CA LEU A 72 -11.54 3.09 13.24
C LEU A 72 -11.74 1.58 13.33
N THR A 73 -12.45 1.02 12.37
CA THR A 73 -12.39 -0.41 12.05
C THR A 73 -11.18 -0.63 11.17
N VAL A 74 -10.23 -1.45 11.63
CA VAL A 74 -8.98 -1.68 10.89
C VAL A 74 -9.01 -3.04 10.22
N HIS A 75 -8.97 -3.05 8.91
CA HIS A 75 -8.89 -4.25 8.08
C HIS A 75 -7.42 -4.59 7.79
N LYS A 76 -7.11 -5.86 7.89
CA LYS A 76 -5.78 -6.39 7.58
C LYS A 76 -5.71 -6.76 6.10
N LEU A 77 -4.75 -6.19 5.38
CA LEU A 77 -4.41 -6.60 4.03
C LEU A 77 -3.04 -7.27 4.04
N CYS A 78 -2.98 -8.51 3.60
CA CYS A 78 -1.75 -9.29 3.65
C CYS A 78 -0.63 -8.61 2.83
N LEU A 79 0.60 -8.84 3.23
CA LEU A 79 1.78 -8.63 2.40
C LEU A 79 2.07 -9.87 1.55
N THR A 80 2.97 -9.76 0.59
CA THR A 80 3.50 -10.90 -0.15
C THR A 80 4.04 -11.93 0.84
N LYS A 81 3.83 -13.22 0.56
CA LYS A 81 4.28 -14.31 1.42
C LYS A 81 5.79 -14.34 1.56
N LYS A 82 6.47 -14.02 0.47
CA LYS A 82 7.93 -13.86 0.43
C LYS A 82 8.25 -12.42 0.02
N PRO A 83 9.28 -11.80 0.63
CA PRO A 83 9.75 -10.51 0.16
C PRO A 83 10.09 -10.58 -1.34
N CYS A 84 9.66 -9.60 -2.10
CA CYS A 84 10.07 -9.46 -3.48
C CYS A 84 11.43 -8.75 -3.53
N TYR A 85 12.33 -9.27 -4.34
CA TYR A 85 13.64 -8.68 -4.55
C TYR A 85 13.78 -8.20 -5.97
N LEU A 86 14.51 -7.12 -6.16
CA LEU A 86 14.85 -6.58 -7.45
C LEU A 86 15.76 -7.55 -8.21
N GLU A 87 15.39 -7.84 -9.44
CA GLU A 87 16.15 -8.63 -10.39
C GLU A 87 16.24 -7.87 -11.71
N GLY A 88 17.38 -7.91 -12.39
CA GLY A 88 17.55 -7.21 -13.66
C GLY A 88 17.79 -5.71 -13.53
N ALA A 89 18.33 -5.25 -12.38
CA ALA A 89 18.64 -3.84 -12.15
C ALA A 89 19.52 -3.22 -13.24
N GLU A 90 20.37 -4.02 -13.88
CA GLU A 90 21.21 -3.62 -15.00
C GLU A 90 20.42 -3.22 -16.28
N THR A 91 19.14 -3.53 -16.34
CA THR A 91 18.24 -3.13 -17.43
C THR A 91 17.49 -1.84 -17.17
N ILE A 92 17.63 -1.28 -15.95
CA ILE A 92 16.99 -0.05 -15.55
C ILE A 92 17.93 1.12 -15.87
N ASP A 93 17.47 2.04 -16.70
CA ASP A 93 18.25 3.22 -17.04
C ASP A 93 18.45 4.11 -15.81
N ALA A 94 19.70 4.50 -15.58
CA ALA A 94 20.00 5.47 -14.53
C ALA A 94 19.48 6.85 -14.94
N VAL A 95 18.66 7.44 -14.08
CA VAL A 95 18.13 8.81 -14.28
C VAL A 95 18.77 9.73 -13.25
N GLU A 96 19.25 10.89 -13.70
CA GLU A 96 19.84 11.89 -12.81
C GLU A 96 18.85 12.32 -11.73
N GLY A 97 19.26 12.23 -10.46
CA GLY A 97 18.44 12.60 -9.32
C GLY A 97 17.65 11.44 -8.71
N THR A 98 17.77 10.23 -9.25
CA THR A 98 17.20 9.01 -8.62
C THR A 98 18.29 8.16 -7.99
N ALA A 99 17.92 7.41 -6.94
CA ALA A 99 18.82 6.42 -6.37
C ALA A 99 19.08 5.27 -7.37
N PRO A 100 20.32 4.77 -7.46
CA PRO A 100 20.61 3.61 -8.30
C PRO A 100 19.89 2.39 -7.74
N ARG A 101 19.42 1.51 -8.61
CA ARG A 101 18.82 0.22 -8.26
C ARG A 101 19.86 -0.88 -8.30
N GLU A 102 19.86 -1.75 -7.27
CA GLU A 102 20.77 -2.87 -7.20
C GLU A 102 20.01 -4.19 -7.12
N ASN A 103 20.53 -5.23 -7.76
CA ASN A 103 19.97 -6.58 -7.65
C ASN A 103 20.03 -7.05 -6.20
N GLY A 104 18.94 -7.66 -5.73
CA GLY A 104 18.81 -8.15 -4.37
C GLY A 104 18.29 -7.13 -3.36
N GLU A 105 18.03 -5.89 -3.75
CA GLU A 105 17.29 -4.95 -2.92
C GLU A 105 15.83 -5.42 -2.74
N VAL A 106 15.26 -5.13 -1.57
CA VAL A 106 13.86 -5.44 -1.29
C VAL A 106 12.98 -4.46 -2.06
N SER A 107 12.13 -5.00 -2.94
CA SER A 107 11.13 -4.22 -3.64
C SER A 107 9.90 -3.96 -2.77
N ILE A 108 9.30 -2.78 -2.90
CA ILE A 108 8.05 -2.42 -2.23
C ILE A 108 6.88 -3.09 -2.95
N ALA A 109 6.65 -4.36 -2.63
CA ALA A 109 5.55 -5.14 -3.17
C ALA A 109 4.36 -5.13 -2.20
N SER A 110 3.64 -4.01 -2.17
CA SER A 110 2.49 -3.83 -1.29
C SER A 110 1.17 -3.93 -2.05
N TYR A 111 0.29 -4.86 -1.65
CA TYR A 111 -1.08 -4.91 -2.16
C TYR A 111 -1.90 -3.68 -1.77
N MET A 112 -1.41 -2.87 -0.82
CA MET A 112 -2.06 -1.62 -0.40
C MET A 112 -2.02 -0.55 -1.49
N ASN A 113 -1.08 -0.63 -2.42
CA ASN A 113 -0.93 0.33 -3.52
C ASN A 113 -1.98 0.11 -4.63
N PHE A 114 -3.23 -0.18 -4.22
CA PHE A 114 -4.38 -0.33 -5.12
C PHE A 114 -5.00 1.02 -5.48
N LEU A 115 -5.70 1.06 -6.61
CA LEU A 115 -6.45 2.23 -7.07
C LEU A 115 -7.96 1.98 -6.96
N ILE A 116 -8.68 2.88 -6.29
CA ILE A 116 -10.14 2.88 -6.26
C ILE A 116 -10.66 3.68 -7.46
N VAL A 117 -11.45 3.02 -8.30
CA VAL A 117 -12.11 3.65 -9.45
C VAL A 117 -13.62 3.42 -9.41
N ASN A 118 -14.36 4.04 -10.35
CA ASN A 118 -15.81 3.85 -10.43
C ASN A 118 -16.16 2.39 -10.70
N GLY A 119 -16.78 1.72 -9.72
CA GLY A 119 -17.24 0.34 -9.83
C GLY A 119 -16.17 -0.74 -9.66
N ALA A 120 -14.90 -0.36 -9.51
CA ALA A 120 -13.82 -1.35 -9.35
C ALA A 120 -12.71 -0.89 -8.39
N VAL A 121 -11.86 -1.84 -8.00
CA VAL A 121 -10.57 -1.60 -7.37
C VAL A 121 -9.53 -2.34 -8.21
N ILE A 122 -8.51 -1.63 -8.65
CA ILE A 122 -7.39 -2.19 -9.41
C ILE A 122 -6.29 -2.52 -8.41
N ALA A 123 -5.98 -3.80 -8.27
CA ALA A 123 -5.07 -4.30 -7.24
C ALA A 123 -3.78 -4.85 -7.87
N PRO A 124 -2.61 -4.50 -7.33
CA PRO A 124 -1.35 -5.07 -7.79
C PRO A 124 -1.28 -6.57 -7.49
N GLN A 125 -0.61 -7.30 -8.37
CA GLN A 125 -0.28 -8.71 -8.22
C GLN A 125 1.21 -8.90 -8.51
N TYR A 126 1.83 -9.84 -7.82
CA TYR A 126 3.28 -10.02 -7.83
C TYR A 126 3.73 -11.42 -8.26
N GLY A 127 2.77 -12.30 -8.64
CA GLY A 127 3.03 -13.73 -8.86
C GLY A 127 3.32 -14.47 -7.55
N ASP A 128 2.83 -13.94 -6.43
CA ASP A 128 3.02 -14.47 -5.08
C ASP A 128 1.84 -15.35 -4.65
N GLU A 129 2.10 -16.26 -3.72
CA GLU A 129 1.07 -17.17 -3.18
C GLU A 129 -0.08 -16.41 -2.51
N ASN A 130 0.15 -15.18 -2.02
CA ASN A 130 -0.84 -14.35 -1.37
C ASN A 130 -1.66 -13.48 -2.35
N ASP A 131 -1.38 -13.51 -3.66
CA ASP A 131 -2.12 -12.70 -4.64
C ASP A 131 -3.64 -12.93 -4.55
N GLN A 132 -4.07 -14.18 -4.46
CA GLN A 132 -5.50 -14.51 -4.34
C GLN A 132 -6.08 -14.16 -2.96
N LEU A 133 -5.30 -14.26 -1.91
CA LEU A 133 -5.71 -13.84 -0.57
C LEU A 133 -5.94 -12.31 -0.53
N ALA A 134 -5.06 -11.54 -1.14
CA ALA A 134 -5.20 -10.09 -1.24
C ALA A 134 -6.49 -9.69 -1.98
N ILE A 135 -6.79 -10.34 -3.12
CA ILE A 135 -8.04 -10.14 -3.86
C ILE A 135 -9.26 -10.43 -2.98
N GLN A 136 -9.25 -11.55 -2.24
CA GLN A 136 -10.36 -11.92 -1.35
C GLN A 136 -10.55 -10.92 -0.22
N GLN A 137 -9.47 -10.45 0.40
CA GLN A 137 -9.52 -9.44 1.45
C GLN A 137 -10.04 -8.11 0.92
N LEU A 138 -9.58 -7.66 -0.23
CA LEU A 138 -10.10 -6.44 -0.88
C LEU A 138 -11.58 -6.59 -1.24
N GLN A 139 -12.03 -7.76 -1.74
CA GLN A 139 -13.45 -7.98 -2.03
C GLN A 139 -14.33 -7.89 -0.79
N GLN A 140 -13.83 -8.29 0.38
CA GLN A 140 -14.55 -8.11 1.66
C GLN A 140 -14.65 -6.63 2.06
N MET A 141 -13.61 -5.84 1.79
CA MET A 141 -13.58 -4.40 2.09
C MET A 141 -14.42 -3.58 1.10
N PHE A 142 -14.55 -4.05 -0.14
CA PHE A 142 -15.28 -3.38 -1.22
C PHE A 142 -16.36 -4.29 -1.84
N PRO A 143 -17.42 -4.63 -1.08
CA PRO A 143 -18.43 -5.60 -1.53
C PRO A 143 -19.17 -5.17 -2.80
N ASP A 144 -19.29 -3.86 -3.03
CA ASP A 144 -20.01 -3.28 -4.17
C ASP A 144 -19.11 -2.95 -5.38
N ARG A 145 -17.83 -3.37 -5.34
CA ARG A 145 -16.85 -3.11 -6.41
C ARG A 145 -16.26 -4.41 -6.94
N GLN A 146 -15.94 -4.42 -8.21
CA GLN A 146 -15.16 -5.50 -8.81
C GLN A 146 -13.69 -5.33 -8.42
N ILE A 147 -13.04 -6.37 -7.91
CA ILE A 147 -11.59 -6.36 -7.70
C ILE A 147 -10.90 -6.92 -8.94
N VAL A 148 -10.02 -6.12 -9.54
CA VAL A 148 -9.27 -6.47 -10.75
C VAL A 148 -7.80 -6.56 -10.39
N GLY A 149 -7.24 -7.77 -10.37
CA GLY A 149 -5.82 -8.01 -10.17
C GLY A 149 -5.02 -7.74 -11.47
N VAL A 150 -3.92 -7.03 -11.36
CA VAL A 150 -3.01 -6.73 -12.47
C VAL A 150 -1.58 -7.10 -12.07
N GLN A 151 -0.88 -7.86 -12.93
CA GLN A 151 0.52 -8.18 -12.68
C GLN A 151 1.38 -6.93 -12.84
N THR A 152 2.03 -6.54 -11.76
CA THR A 152 2.77 -5.27 -11.67
C THR A 152 4.10 -5.41 -10.91
N ARG A 153 4.68 -6.62 -10.90
CA ARG A 153 5.94 -6.88 -10.20
C ARG A 153 7.05 -5.95 -10.70
N GLU A 154 7.14 -5.77 -12.00
CA GLU A 154 8.15 -4.93 -12.64
C GLU A 154 7.92 -3.43 -12.36
N VAL A 155 6.66 -3.02 -12.20
CA VAL A 155 6.32 -1.63 -11.81
C VAL A 155 6.83 -1.34 -10.40
N ALA A 156 6.77 -2.31 -9.49
CA ALA A 156 7.24 -2.17 -8.12
C ALA A 156 8.76 -1.90 -8.04
N PHE A 157 9.52 -2.26 -9.05
CA PHE A 157 10.96 -1.97 -9.13
C PHE A 157 11.26 -0.46 -9.26
N GLY A 158 10.26 0.33 -9.68
CA GLY A 158 10.33 1.79 -9.72
C GLY A 158 10.09 2.48 -8.37
N GLY A 159 9.90 1.74 -7.26
CA GLY A 159 9.68 2.30 -5.92
C GLY A 159 8.23 2.63 -5.60
N GLY A 160 7.26 2.11 -6.36
CA GLY A 160 5.84 2.29 -6.15
C GLY A 160 5.03 1.35 -7.02
N ASN A 161 3.70 1.53 -7.08
CA ASN A 161 2.86 0.66 -7.91
C ASN A 161 1.66 1.43 -8.49
N ILE A 162 0.52 0.79 -8.67
CA ILE A 162 -0.65 1.30 -9.39
C ILE A 162 -1.12 2.66 -8.87
N HIS A 163 -1.24 2.82 -7.56
CA HIS A 163 -1.65 4.10 -6.97
C HIS A 163 -0.62 5.19 -7.25
N CYS A 164 0.67 4.90 -7.06
CA CYS A 164 1.77 5.85 -7.23
C CYS A 164 1.87 6.43 -8.64
N ILE A 165 1.54 5.63 -9.67
CA ILE A 165 1.62 6.06 -11.10
C ILE A 165 0.31 6.61 -11.65
N THR A 166 -0.71 6.79 -10.80
CA THR A 166 -2.05 7.24 -11.23
C THR A 166 -2.48 8.52 -10.51
N GLN A 167 -3.39 9.25 -11.14
CA GLN A 167 -4.03 10.43 -10.57
C GLN A 167 -5.53 10.36 -10.84
N GLN A 168 -6.33 10.55 -9.79
CA GLN A 168 -7.78 10.54 -9.90
C GLN A 168 -8.27 11.80 -10.62
N GLN A 169 -9.14 11.60 -11.59
CA GLN A 169 -9.90 12.68 -12.21
C GLN A 169 -11.37 12.56 -11.78
N PRO A 170 -11.86 13.45 -10.89
CA PRO A 170 -13.26 13.43 -10.48
C PRO A 170 -14.20 13.56 -11.67
N LYS A 171 -15.29 12.78 -11.65
CA LYS A 171 -16.36 12.94 -12.63
C LYS A 171 -17.11 14.25 -12.33
N ALA A 172 -17.30 15.06 -13.36
CA ALA A 172 -18.13 16.27 -13.31
C ALA A 172 -19.60 15.92 -13.15
#